data_a5aa2c1fb89602bc6171d20bfa9ca80f
#
_entry.id   a5aa2c1fb89602bc6171d20bfa9ca80f
#
_cell.length_a   1.000
_cell.length_b   1.000
_cell.length_c   1.000
_cell.angle_alpha   90.00
_cell.angle_beta   90.00
_cell.angle_gamma   90.00
#
_symmetry.space_group_name_H-M   'P 1'
#
loop_
_entity.id
_entity.type
_entity.pdbx_description
1 polymer ?
#
loop_
_entity_poly.entity_id
_entity_poly.type
_entity_poly.pdbx_seq_one_letter_code
_entity_poly.pdbx_strand_id
1 'polypeptide(L)'
;MCRRAGVGAVDLLHADEWQVAREAGLECSTGYPARRRDFIARGFNDPANHALLLGELERTLPIARRAGVRNVIAMFGNRADGRTEQEGIDACVEGLSRIAPLAEETGVTIVLEMLNSKVDHAGYDADSTRYGVAVVSQVASPRVRLLYDIYHMQVMEGDVIRTIRTHHQWFAHYHTAGNPGRNELDARQELQYPAIMRAIADTGFDGWVAHEFIPTRDPEAGLREAVRLCDV
;
A
#
# COMPACT_ATOMS: atom_id res chain seq x y z
N MET A 1 8.91 -11.70 17.92
CA MET A 1 9.57 -10.43 17.56
C MET A 1 8.57 -9.28 17.55
N CYS A 2 7.65 -9.16 16.63
CA CYS A 2 6.74 -8.01 16.44
C CYS A 2 6.07 -7.51 17.72
N ARG A 3 5.37 -8.36 18.47
CA ARG A 3 4.75 -7.96 19.73
C ARG A 3 5.73 -7.39 20.76
N ARG A 4 6.95 -7.95 20.87
CA ARG A 4 7.97 -7.43 21.78
C ARG A 4 8.52 -6.08 21.34
N ALA A 5 8.37 -5.75 20.04
CA ALA A 5 8.72 -4.43 19.50
C ALA A 5 7.60 -3.39 19.61
N GLY A 6 6.41 -3.77 20.13
CA GLY A 6 5.26 -2.87 20.22
C GLY A 6 4.37 -2.85 18.97
N VAL A 7 4.62 -3.73 17.98
CA VAL A 7 3.86 -3.82 16.73
C VAL A 7 2.53 -4.53 16.97
N GLY A 8 1.42 -3.95 16.50
CA GLY A 8 0.07 -4.49 16.64
C GLY A 8 -0.41 -5.33 15.45
N ALA A 9 0.21 -5.16 14.29
CA ALA A 9 -0.18 -5.88 13.05
C ALA A 9 1.03 -6.35 12.26
N VAL A 10 0.81 -7.30 11.34
CA VAL A 10 1.76 -7.72 10.31
C VAL A 10 1.13 -7.43 8.96
N ASP A 11 1.93 -6.90 8.05
CA ASP A 11 1.49 -6.48 6.74
C ASP A 11 1.77 -7.52 5.65
N LEU A 12 1.05 -7.41 4.53
CA LEU A 12 1.28 -8.17 3.30
C LEU A 12 1.25 -9.70 3.52
N LEU A 13 0.30 -10.19 4.31
CA LEU A 13 0.11 -11.62 4.54
C LEU A 13 -0.85 -12.25 3.54
N HIS A 14 -0.59 -13.50 3.18
CA HIS A 14 -1.54 -14.33 2.43
C HIS A 14 -2.62 -14.94 3.33
N ALA A 15 -3.75 -15.35 2.75
CA ALA A 15 -4.92 -15.80 3.51
C ALA A 15 -4.65 -17.00 4.44
N ASP A 16 -3.72 -17.87 4.09
CA ASP A 16 -3.28 -19.01 4.91
C ASP A 16 -2.41 -18.59 6.12
N GLU A 17 -1.92 -17.36 6.13
CA GLU A 17 -1.08 -16.81 7.21
C GLU A 17 -1.89 -15.95 8.21
N TRP A 18 -3.10 -15.51 7.85
CA TRP A 18 -3.90 -14.60 8.69
C TRP A 18 -4.27 -15.20 10.05
N GLN A 19 -4.57 -16.50 10.08
CA GLN A 19 -4.86 -17.17 11.33
C GLN A 19 -3.63 -17.26 12.24
N VAL A 20 -2.46 -17.56 11.68
CA VAL A 20 -1.18 -17.63 12.43
C VAL A 20 -0.85 -16.28 13.07
N ALA A 21 -1.02 -15.17 12.34
CA ALA A 21 -0.83 -13.82 12.89
C ALA A 21 -1.77 -13.56 14.07
N ARG A 22 -3.06 -13.90 13.93
CA ARG A 22 -4.08 -13.73 14.98
C ARG A 22 -3.79 -14.59 16.21
N GLU A 23 -3.36 -15.84 16.05
CA GLU A 23 -2.96 -16.73 17.15
C GLU A 23 -1.73 -16.19 17.88
N ALA A 24 -0.85 -15.48 17.17
CA ALA A 24 0.27 -14.74 17.76
C ALA A 24 -0.16 -13.42 18.43
N GLY A 25 -1.45 -13.06 18.40
CA GLY A 25 -2.01 -11.82 18.95
C GLY A 25 -1.68 -10.58 18.12
N LEU A 26 -1.56 -10.74 16.79
CA LEU A 26 -1.33 -9.68 15.81
C LEU A 26 -2.49 -9.62 14.83
N GLU A 27 -2.82 -8.42 14.34
CA GLU A 27 -3.74 -8.26 13.21
C GLU A 27 -2.99 -8.49 11.88
N CYS A 28 -3.73 -8.71 10.79
CA CYS A 28 -3.24 -8.52 9.44
C CYS A 28 -3.73 -7.16 8.95
N SER A 29 -2.81 -6.22 8.75
CA SER A 29 -3.14 -4.86 8.30
C SER A 29 -3.53 -4.80 6.84
N THR A 30 -2.81 -5.53 5.98
CA THR A 30 -3.08 -5.65 4.55
C THR A 30 -2.80 -7.07 4.08
N GLY A 31 -3.74 -7.65 3.32
CA GLY A 31 -3.59 -9.00 2.77
C GLY A 31 -3.32 -9.01 1.27
N TYR A 32 -2.60 -10.03 0.80
CA TYR A 32 -2.46 -10.31 -0.63
C TYR A 32 -3.70 -11.05 -1.17
N PRO A 33 -4.20 -10.70 -2.38
CA PRO A 33 -5.31 -11.42 -3.02
C PRO A 33 -4.88 -12.76 -3.60
N ALA A 34 -3.61 -12.91 -3.97
CA ALA A 34 -3.07 -14.12 -4.57
C ALA A 34 -1.55 -14.21 -4.47
N ARG A 35 -1.01 -15.43 -4.65
CA ARG A 35 0.44 -15.66 -4.78
C ARG A 35 0.80 -15.70 -6.26
N ARG A 36 1.41 -14.65 -6.80
CA ARG A 36 1.89 -14.53 -8.17
C ARG A 36 3.28 -13.90 -8.21
N ARG A 37 4.14 -14.40 -9.11
CA ARG A 37 5.47 -13.79 -9.32
C ARG A 37 5.38 -12.44 -10.03
N ASP A 38 4.35 -12.24 -10.84
CA ASP A 38 4.09 -11.06 -11.64
C ASP A 38 3.09 -10.10 -10.99
N PHE A 39 2.92 -10.19 -9.66
CA PHE A 39 1.93 -9.45 -8.90
C PHE A 39 2.02 -7.93 -9.13
N ILE A 40 3.24 -7.38 -9.10
CA ILE A 40 3.48 -5.95 -9.31
C ILE A 40 3.29 -5.57 -10.78
N ALA A 41 3.83 -6.37 -11.70
CA ALA A 41 3.84 -6.04 -13.13
C ALA A 41 2.45 -6.14 -13.78
N ARG A 42 1.62 -7.07 -13.34
CA ARG A 42 0.25 -7.24 -13.82
C ARG A 42 -0.74 -6.52 -12.92
N GLY A 43 -1.15 -5.35 -13.35
CA GLY A 43 -2.11 -4.51 -12.62
C GLY A 43 -3.31 -4.11 -13.45
N PHE A 44 -4.11 -3.23 -12.86
CA PHE A 44 -5.38 -2.77 -13.42
C PHE A 44 -5.24 -1.82 -14.62
N ASN A 45 -4.04 -1.28 -14.87
CA ASN A 45 -3.76 -0.41 -16.03
C ASN A 45 -3.86 -1.14 -17.38
N ASP A 46 -4.02 -2.46 -17.39
CA ASP A 46 -4.18 -3.28 -18.60
C ASP A 46 -5.49 -4.09 -18.54
N PRO A 47 -6.48 -3.80 -19.41
CA PRO A 47 -7.74 -4.55 -19.47
C PRO A 47 -7.57 -6.06 -19.67
N ALA A 48 -6.47 -6.51 -20.29
CA ALA A 48 -6.19 -7.93 -20.45
C ALA A 48 -6.00 -8.67 -19.10
N ASN A 49 -5.66 -7.94 -18.04
CA ASN A 49 -5.49 -8.49 -16.71
C ASN A 49 -6.79 -8.49 -15.89
N HIS A 50 -7.82 -7.75 -16.28
CA HIS A 50 -9.00 -7.51 -15.43
C HIS A 50 -9.69 -8.82 -15.02
N ALA A 51 -9.89 -9.77 -15.92
CA ALA A 51 -10.55 -11.04 -15.59
C ALA A 51 -9.81 -11.81 -14.48
N LEU A 52 -8.48 -11.83 -14.51
CA LEU A 52 -7.64 -12.45 -13.48
C LEU A 52 -7.76 -11.70 -12.16
N LEU A 53 -7.54 -10.37 -12.18
CA LEU A 53 -7.50 -9.55 -10.98
C LEU A 53 -8.85 -9.47 -10.26
N LEU A 54 -9.94 -9.34 -11.02
CA LEU A 54 -11.29 -9.37 -10.49
C LEU A 54 -11.59 -10.71 -9.82
N GLY A 55 -11.29 -11.84 -10.48
CA GLY A 55 -11.50 -13.15 -9.90
C GLY A 55 -10.65 -13.42 -8.64
N GLU A 56 -9.45 -12.83 -8.52
CA GLU A 56 -8.64 -12.88 -7.30
C GLU A 56 -9.31 -12.10 -6.16
N LEU A 57 -9.75 -10.88 -6.41
CA LEU A 57 -10.42 -10.02 -5.41
C LEU A 57 -11.79 -10.56 -5.02
N GLU A 58 -12.59 -11.06 -5.96
CA GLU A 58 -13.90 -11.67 -5.70
C GLU A 58 -13.81 -12.84 -4.71
N ARG A 59 -12.75 -13.64 -4.80
CA ARG A 59 -12.49 -14.72 -3.84
C ARG A 59 -11.98 -14.21 -2.49
N THR A 60 -11.13 -13.19 -2.52
CA THR A 60 -10.37 -12.76 -1.33
C THR A 60 -11.16 -11.82 -0.42
N LEU A 61 -11.92 -10.86 -0.96
CA LEU A 61 -12.64 -9.87 -0.17
C LEU A 61 -13.60 -10.49 0.86
N PRO A 62 -14.44 -11.51 0.51
CA PRO A 62 -15.30 -12.15 1.50
C PRO A 62 -14.51 -12.92 2.58
N ILE A 63 -13.35 -13.48 2.25
CA ILE A 63 -12.49 -14.19 3.20
C ILE A 63 -11.82 -13.18 4.15
N ALA A 64 -11.31 -12.07 3.61
CA ALA A 64 -10.71 -10.97 4.35
C ALA A 64 -11.69 -10.39 5.39
N ARG A 65 -12.94 -10.13 4.98
CA ARG A 65 -14.01 -9.70 5.90
C ARG A 65 -14.16 -10.66 7.09
N ARG A 66 -14.29 -11.97 6.80
CA ARG A 66 -14.46 -12.98 7.87
C ARG A 66 -13.24 -13.10 8.79
N ALA A 67 -12.06 -12.86 8.25
CA ALA A 67 -10.81 -12.86 9.02
C ALA A 67 -10.53 -11.55 9.76
N GLY A 68 -11.30 -10.49 9.54
CA GLY A 68 -11.08 -9.16 10.13
C GLY A 68 -9.94 -8.38 9.47
N VAL A 69 -9.49 -8.79 8.27
CA VAL A 69 -8.49 -8.06 7.49
C VAL A 69 -9.15 -6.85 6.85
N ARG A 70 -8.61 -5.66 7.13
CA ARG A 70 -9.23 -4.39 6.70
C ARG A 70 -8.90 -4.03 5.25
N ASN A 71 -7.70 -4.34 4.81
CA ASN A 71 -7.20 -3.96 3.48
C ASN A 71 -6.76 -5.18 2.67
N VAL A 72 -6.94 -5.12 1.36
CA VAL A 72 -6.36 -6.05 0.39
C VAL A 72 -5.63 -5.22 -0.66
N ILE A 73 -4.35 -5.55 -0.89
CA ILE A 73 -3.51 -4.80 -1.83
C ILE A 73 -3.86 -5.17 -3.28
N ALA A 74 -3.79 -4.18 -4.15
CA ALA A 74 -3.82 -4.34 -5.60
C ALA A 74 -2.78 -3.43 -6.25
N MET A 75 -2.43 -3.72 -7.49
CA MET A 75 -1.37 -3.00 -8.21
C MET A 75 -1.93 -2.31 -9.47
N PHE A 76 -1.32 -1.17 -9.80
CA PHE A 76 -1.60 -0.49 -11.06
C PHE A 76 -1.01 -1.26 -12.24
N GLY A 77 0.21 -1.77 -12.12
CA GLY A 77 0.90 -2.55 -13.13
C GLY A 77 1.98 -1.78 -13.88
N ASN A 78 2.74 -2.51 -14.71
CA ASN A 78 3.72 -1.90 -15.60
C ASN A 78 3.02 -1.29 -16.83
N ARG A 79 3.58 -0.20 -17.34
CA ARG A 79 3.09 0.45 -18.56
C ARG A 79 3.29 -0.49 -19.75
N ALA A 80 2.23 -0.73 -20.50
CA ALA A 80 2.31 -1.46 -21.75
C ALA A 80 2.88 -0.57 -22.88
N ASP A 81 3.67 -1.16 -23.77
CA ASP A 81 4.24 -0.46 -24.90
C ASP A 81 3.16 0.23 -25.75
N GLY A 82 3.40 1.50 -26.08
CA GLY A 82 2.49 2.30 -26.89
C GLY A 82 1.24 2.81 -26.18
N ARG A 83 1.02 2.48 -24.89
CA ARG A 83 -0.11 3.00 -24.11
C ARG A 83 0.25 4.33 -23.47
N THR A 84 -0.66 5.30 -23.59
CA THR A 84 -0.56 6.57 -22.89
C THR A 84 -0.92 6.43 -21.40
N GLU A 85 -0.49 7.38 -20.59
CA GLU A 85 -0.86 7.44 -19.18
C GLU A 85 -2.38 7.49 -18.98
N GLN A 86 -3.10 8.28 -19.80
CA GLN A 86 -4.56 8.39 -19.71
C GLN A 86 -5.26 7.07 -20.00
N GLU A 87 -4.83 6.32 -20.99
CA GLU A 87 -5.35 4.99 -21.27
C GLU A 87 -5.11 3.99 -20.12
N GLY A 88 -3.97 4.13 -19.42
CA GLY A 88 -3.69 3.35 -18.20
C GLY A 88 -4.64 3.73 -17.05
N ILE A 89 -4.88 5.02 -16.83
CA ILE A 89 -5.84 5.52 -15.84
C ILE A 89 -7.26 5.03 -16.16
N ASP A 90 -7.71 5.16 -17.40
CA ASP A 90 -9.05 4.76 -17.83
C ASP A 90 -9.26 3.25 -17.63
N ALA A 91 -8.26 2.43 -17.96
CA ALA A 91 -8.30 1.00 -17.72
C ALA A 91 -8.40 0.67 -16.22
N CYS A 92 -7.61 1.35 -15.37
CA CYS A 92 -7.71 1.17 -13.91
C CYS A 92 -9.11 1.51 -13.41
N VAL A 93 -9.68 2.63 -13.85
CA VAL A 93 -11.03 3.08 -13.46
C VAL A 93 -12.09 2.05 -13.89
N GLU A 94 -12.00 1.55 -15.13
CA GLU A 94 -12.91 0.51 -15.62
C GLU A 94 -12.87 -0.75 -14.75
N GLY A 95 -11.68 -1.31 -14.55
CA GLY A 95 -11.53 -2.57 -13.80
C GLY A 95 -11.93 -2.44 -12.33
N LEU A 96 -11.48 -1.37 -11.67
CA LEU A 96 -11.75 -1.12 -10.24
C LEU A 96 -13.22 -0.80 -9.98
N SER A 97 -13.90 -0.09 -10.88
CA SER A 97 -15.34 0.20 -10.75
C SER A 97 -16.19 -1.06 -10.75
N ARG A 98 -15.74 -2.14 -11.39
CA ARG A 98 -16.45 -3.44 -11.42
C ARG A 98 -16.38 -4.16 -10.08
N ILE A 99 -15.31 -4.02 -9.32
CA ILE A 99 -15.10 -4.70 -8.03
C ILE A 99 -15.48 -3.83 -6.83
N ALA A 100 -15.59 -2.53 -7.00
CA ALA A 100 -15.92 -1.58 -5.94
C ALA A 100 -17.20 -1.93 -5.16
N PRO A 101 -18.33 -2.35 -5.79
CA PRO A 101 -19.52 -2.74 -5.06
C PRO A 101 -19.28 -3.90 -4.08
N LEU A 102 -18.48 -4.90 -4.44
CA LEU A 102 -18.16 -6.00 -3.54
C LEU A 102 -17.23 -5.55 -2.39
N ALA A 103 -16.30 -4.64 -2.65
CA ALA A 103 -15.47 -4.03 -1.62
C ALA A 103 -16.33 -3.25 -0.60
N GLU A 104 -17.35 -2.52 -1.06
CA GLU A 104 -18.31 -1.81 -0.22
C GLU A 104 -19.18 -2.77 0.59
N GLU A 105 -19.73 -3.81 -0.02
CA GLU A 105 -20.53 -4.84 0.65
C GLU A 105 -19.74 -5.56 1.74
N THR A 106 -18.50 -5.93 1.45
CA THR A 106 -17.63 -6.62 2.40
C THR A 106 -17.08 -5.69 3.47
N GLY A 107 -17.02 -4.38 3.22
CA GLY A 107 -16.37 -3.40 4.08
C GLY A 107 -14.83 -3.49 4.07
N VAL A 108 -14.25 -4.30 3.17
CA VAL A 108 -12.80 -4.43 2.98
C VAL A 108 -12.33 -3.39 1.96
N THR A 109 -11.26 -2.68 2.27
CA THR A 109 -10.72 -1.66 1.37
C THR A 109 -9.68 -2.28 0.43
N ILE A 110 -9.83 -2.04 -0.86
CA ILE A 110 -8.79 -2.31 -1.85
C ILE A 110 -7.82 -1.13 -1.80
N VAL A 111 -6.55 -1.40 -1.50
CA VAL A 111 -5.51 -0.38 -1.47
C VAL A 111 -4.56 -0.58 -2.65
N LEU A 112 -4.46 0.44 -3.51
CA LEU A 112 -3.56 0.45 -4.66
C LEU A 112 -2.25 1.14 -4.29
N GLU A 113 -1.15 0.48 -4.52
CA GLU A 113 0.17 1.01 -4.19
C GLU A 113 0.81 1.73 -5.37
N MET A 114 1.30 2.95 -5.11
CA MET A 114 2.15 3.70 -6.02
C MET A 114 3.61 3.36 -5.72
N LEU A 115 4.38 3.01 -6.76
CA LEU A 115 5.76 2.57 -6.63
C LEU A 115 6.71 3.49 -7.39
N ASN A 116 7.98 3.52 -6.98
CA ASN A 116 8.99 4.26 -7.72
C ASN A 116 9.45 3.52 -8.98
N SER A 117 9.41 4.18 -10.11
CA SER A 117 9.95 3.69 -11.39
C SER A 117 11.43 4.01 -11.60
N LYS A 118 12.00 4.92 -10.80
CA LYS A 118 13.38 5.40 -10.96
C LYS A 118 14.43 4.40 -10.47
N VAL A 119 14.14 3.61 -9.44
CA VAL A 119 15.12 2.77 -8.76
C VAL A 119 14.68 1.31 -8.70
N ASP A 120 13.51 1.02 -8.10
CA ASP A 120 13.14 -0.35 -7.72
C ASP A 120 12.23 -1.05 -8.73
N HIS A 121 11.32 -0.31 -9.39
CA HIS A 121 10.26 -0.88 -10.23
C HIS A 121 10.23 -0.24 -11.62
N ALA A 122 11.33 -0.36 -12.37
CA ALA A 122 11.43 0.19 -13.72
C ALA A 122 10.24 -0.23 -14.59
N GLY A 123 9.59 0.76 -15.21
CA GLY A 123 8.42 0.56 -16.05
C GLY A 123 7.07 0.53 -15.31
N TYR A 124 7.03 0.64 -13.99
CA TYR A 124 5.77 0.77 -13.26
C TYR A 124 5.02 2.05 -13.67
N ASP A 125 3.71 1.94 -13.90
CA ASP A 125 2.94 3.03 -14.52
C ASP A 125 2.53 4.12 -13.53
N ALA A 126 2.02 3.75 -12.37
CA ALA A 126 1.55 4.67 -11.32
C ALA A 126 2.69 5.06 -10.38
N ASP A 127 3.61 5.88 -10.84
CA ASP A 127 4.78 6.32 -10.11
C ASP A 127 4.66 7.74 -9.52
N SER A 128 3.42 8.22 -9.40
CA SER A 128 3.12 9.54 -8.84
C SER A 128 1.79 9.56 -8.08
N THR A 129 1.70 10.40 -7.05
CA THR A 129 0.45 10.64 -6.32
C THR A 129 -0.67 11.13 -7.24
N ARG A 130 -0.33 11.97 -8.21
CA ARG A 130 -1.28 12.47 -9.21
C ARG A 130 -1.98 11.34 -9.98
N TYR A 131 -1.22 10.33 -10.41
CA TYR A 131 -1.79 9.17 -11.11
C TYR A 131 -2.75 8.40 -10.21
N GLY A 132 -2.30 8.03 -9.00
CA GLY A 132 -3.13 7.29 -8.05
C GLY A 132 -4.43 8.02 -7.71
N VAL A 133 -4.35 9.31 -7.40
CA VAL A 133 -5.52 10.15 -7.09
C VAL A 133 -6.46 10.27 -8.29
N ALA A 134 -5.94 10.40 -9.52
CA ALA A 134 -6.76 10.45 -10.73
C ALA A 134 -7.60 9.17 -10.90
N VAL A 135 -7.06 8.01 -10.56
CA VAL A 135 -7.79 6.73 -10.60
C VAL A 135 -8.85 6.66 -9.50
N VAL A 136 -8.45 6.78 -8.22
CA VAL A 136 -9.37 6.52 -7.10
C VAL A 136 -10.48 7.57 -6.99
N SER A 137 -10.22 8.81 -7.42
CA SER A 137 -11.25 9.86 -7.44
C SER A 137 -12.32 9.61 -8.50
N GLN A 138 -11.97 9.00 -9.64
CA GLN A 138 -12.92 8.64 -10.70
C GLN A 138 -13.72 7.37 -10.34
N VAL A 139 -13.08 6.38 -9.70
CA VAL A 139 -13.80 5.21 -9.16
C VAL A 139 -14.80 5.63 -8.10
N ALA A 140 -14.52 6.68 -7.35
CA ALA A 140 -15.39 7.34 -6.37
C ALA A 140 -15.97 6.40 -5.28
N SER A 141 -15.30 5.26 -5.00
CA SER A 141 -15.71 4.33 -3.95
C SER A 141 -14.99 4.61 -2.62
N PRO A 142 -15.67 4.54 -1.48
CA PRO A 142 -15.01 4.65 -0.18
C PRO A 142 -14.12 3.45 0.14
N ARG A 143 -14.19 2.38 -0.67
CA ARG A 143 -13.43 1.13 -0.48
C ARG A 143 -12.41 0.85 -1.57
N VAL A 144 -12.12 1.82 -2.42
CA VAL A 144 -10.99 1.80 -3.36
C VAL A 144 -10.13 3.01 -3.04
N ARG A 145 -8.97 2.79 -2.46
CA ARG A 145 -8.10 3.81 -1.89
C ARG A 145 -6.64 3.55 -2.28
N LEU A 146 -5.77 4.43 -1.85
CA LEU A 146 -4.33 4.33 -2.09
C LEU A 146 -3.60 3.81 -0.85
N LEU A 147 -2.58 3.02 -1.08
CA LEU A 147 -1.47 2.81 -0.18
C LEU A 147 -0.39 3.83 -0.56
N TYR A 148 -0.06 4.71 0.36
CA TYR A 148 0.99 5.71 0.19
C TYR A 148 2.29 5.21 0.83
N ASP A 149 3.19 4.67 0.01
CA ASP A 149 4.54 4.33 0.45
C ASP A 149 5.41 5.59 0.46
N ILE A 150 5.80 6.01 1.65
CA ILE A 150 6.58 7.22 1.88
C ILE A 150 7.96 7.14 1.21
N TYR A 151 8.58 5.96 1.22
CA TYR A 151 9.86 5.75 0.55
C TYR A 151 9.73 5.90 -0.98
N HIS A 152 8.74 5.19 -1.57
CA HIS A 152 8.55 5.26 -3.02
C HIS A 152 8.24 6.68 -3.50
N MET A 153 7.38 7.40 -2.78
CA MET A 153 7.02 8.76 -3.16
C MET A 153 8.11 9.78 -2.83
N GLN A 154 8.95 9.53 -1.83
CA GLN A 154 10.17 10.35 -1.64
C GLN A 154 11.11 10.24 -2.83
N VAL A 155 11.36 9.02 -3.35
CA VAL A 155 12.19 8.79 -4.54
C VAL A 155 11.64 9.52 -5.78
N MET A 156 10.32 9.52 -5.94
CA MET A 156 9.66 10.08 -7.13
C MET A 156 9.41 11.58 -7.05
N GLU A 157 8.82 12.05 -5.95
CA GLU A 157 8.21 13.38 -5.85
C GLU A 157 8.82 14.24 -4.73
N GLY A 158 9.19 13.62 -3.61
CA GLY A 158 9.52 14.39 -2.40
C GLY A 158 8.31 15.09 -1.79
N ASP A 159 8.52 16.17 -1.03
CA ASP A 159 7.46 17.01 -0.43
C ASP A 159 6.33 16.23 0.28
N VAL A 160 6.72 15.13 0.94
CA VAL A 160 5.85 14.10 1.51
C VAL A 160 4.80 14.68 2.44
N ILE A 161 5.18 15.60 3.35
CA ILE A 161 4.25 16.16 4.34
C ILE A 161 3.13 16.97 3.68
N ARG A 162 3.44 17.78 2.66
CA ARG A 162 2.43 18.55 1.94
C ARG A 162 1.51 17.62 1.16
N THR A 163 2.06 16.61 0.50
CA THR A 163 1.31 15.58 -0.24
C THR A 163 0.32 14.86 0.67
N ILE A 164 0.77 14.40 1.86
CA ILE A 164 -0.11 13.78 2.86
C ILE A 164 -1.25 14.72 3.24
N ARG A 165 -0.95 15.95 3.64
CA ARG A 165 -1.97 16.93 4.06
C ARG A 165 -2.99 17.25 2.95
N THR A 166 -2.54 17.25 1.70
CA THR A 166 -3.40 17.59 0.54
C THR A 166 -4.28 16.42 0.11
N HIS A 167 -3.77 15.20 0.21
CA HIS A 167 -4.40 14.03 -0.39
C HIS A 167 -4.82 12.94 0.60
N HIS A 168 -4.70 13.17 1.94
CA HIS A 168 -4.98 12.18 2.98
C HIS A 168 -6.33 11.46 2.83
N GLN A 169 -7.36 12.14 2.32
CA GLN A 169 -8.69 11.55 2.11
C GLN A 169 -8.68 10.35 1.15
N TRP A 170 -7.64 10.21 0.34
CA TRP A 170 -7.47 9.09 -0.59
C TRP A 170 -6.60 7.96 -0.04
N PHE A 171 -5.90 8.16 1.08
CA PHE A 171 -4.95 7.21 1.64
C PHE A 171 -5.61 6.37 2.74
N ALA A 172 -5.55 5.04 2.63
CA ALA A 172 -6.08 4.11 3.62
C ALA A 172 -4.98 3.26 4.27
N HIS A 173 -3.76 3.36 3.79
CA HIS A 173 -2.61 2.65 4.32
C HIS A 173 -1.32 3.40 4.01
N TYR A 174 -0.31 3.27 4.87
CA TYR A 174 1.01 3.88 4.67
C TYR A 174 2.11 2.85 4.83
N HIS A 175 3.16 2.96 3.99
CA HIS A 175 4.42 2.24 4.18
C HIS A 175 5.57 3.20 4.50
N THR A 176 6.58 2.68 5.21
CA THR A 176 7.78 3.41 5.61
C THR A 176 9.03 2.60 5.32
N ALA A 177 10.04 3.25 4.79
CA ALA A 177 11.42 2.75 4.74
C ALA A 177 12.40 3.91 4.67
N GLY A 178 13.67 3.69 5.00
CA GLY A 178 14.70 4.72 4.90
C GLY A 178 15.06 5.03 3.44
N ASN A 179 15.14 6.29 3.08
CA ASN A 179 15.60 6.74 1.77
C ASN A 179 16.92 7.51 1.91
N PRO A 180 17.97 7.18 1.12
CA PRO A 180 18.03 6.16 0.09
C PRO A 180 18.16 4.74 0.63
N GLY A 181 17.87 3.73 -0.23
CA GLY A 181 18.25 2.34 -0.04
C GLY A 181 17.17 1.43 0.51
N ARG A 182 15.97 1.94 0.88
CA ARG A 182 14.85 1.17 1.44
C ARG A 182 15.22 0.40 2.72
N ASN A 183 16.18 0.93 3.50
CA ASN A 183 16.71 0.30 4.70
C ASN A 183 16.05 0.84 5.98
N GLU A 184 16.74 0.71 7.13
CA GLU A 184 16.27 1.17 8.43
C GLU A 184 15.95 2.67 8.46
N LEU A 185 15.02 3.06 9.34
CA LEU A 185 14.62 4.45 9.56
C LEU A 185 15.59 5.17 10.55
N ASP A 186 16.88 4.98 10.39
CA ASP A 186 17.89 5.54 11.28
C ASP A 186 18.45 6.90 10.78
N ALA A 187 19.49 7.39 11.43
CA ALA A 187 20.09 8.70 11.10
C ALA A 187 20.84 8.74 9.76
N ARG A 188 20.96 7.64 9.03
CA ARG A 188 21.63 7.54 7.72
C ARG A 188 20.71 7.80 6.54
N GLN A 189 19.42 8.07 6.79
CA GLN A 189 18.41 8.32 5.77
C GLN A 189 17.87 9.76 5.86
N GLU A 190 17.22 10.25 4.81
CA GLU A 190 16.88 11.67 4.65
C GLU A 190 15.47 12.07 5.12
N LEU A 191 14.58 11.11 5.43
CA LEU A 191 13.19 11.35 5.81
C LEU A 191 13.06 11.69 7.31
N GLN A 192 12.37 12.79 7.62
CA GLN A 192 12.10 13.22 8.99
C GLN A 192 10.83 12.52 9.51
N TYR A 193 10.91 11.23 9.85
CA TYR A 193 9.76 10.40 10.23
C TYR A 193 8.90 10.96 11.36
N PRO A 194 9.44 11.49 12.49
CA PRO A 194 8.59 12.08 13.51
C PRO A 194 7.69 13.22 13.01
N ALA A 195 8.17 14.03 12.06
CA ALA A 195 7.38 15.10 11.46
C ALA A 195 6.33 14.57 10.48
N ILE A 196 6.68 13.53 9.72
CA ILE A 196 5.77 12.84 8.79
C ILE A 196 4.65 12.17 9.57
N MET A 197 4.96 11.43 10.65
CA MET A 197 3.96 10.75 11.49
C MET A 197 2.99 11.74 12.13
N ARG A 198 3.49 12.88 12.66
CA ARG A 198 2.60 13.95 13.15
C ARG A 198 1.68 14.48 12.06
N ALA A 199 2.18 14.65 10.82
CA ALA A 199 1.35 15.09 9.71
C ALA A 199 0.27 14.07 9.35
N ILE A 200 0.54 12.77 9.45
CA ILE A 200 -0.46 11.70 9.29
C ILE A 200 -1.49 11.76 10.43
N ALA A 201 -1.03 11.82 11.69
CA ALA A 201 -1.91 11.88 12.87
C ALA A 201 -2.84 13.10 12.84
N ASP A 202 -2.34 14.27 12.45
CA ASP A 202 -3.10 15.51 12.31
C ASP A 202 -4.27 15.41 11.31
N THR A 203 -4.23 14.44 10.38
CA THR A 203 -5.34 14.21 9.42
C THR A 203 -6.51 13.43 10.03
N GLY A 204 -6.36 12.88 11.25
CA GLY A 204 -7.32 11.97 11.87
C GLY A 204 -7.25 10.53 11.33
N PHE A 205 -6.16 10.16 10.68
CA PHE A 205 -5.96 8.80 10.16
C PHE A 205 -5.99 7.77 11.30
N ASP A 206 -6.82 6.73 11.16
CA ASP A 206 -7.05 5.66 12.16
C ASP A 206 -6.65 4.26 11.64
N GLY A 207 -5.95 4.22 10.51
CA GLY A 207 -5.46 2.99 9.89
C GLY A 207 -4.07 2.56 10.39
N TRP A 208 -3.39 1.78 9.58
CA TRP A 208 -2.06 1.26 9.87
C TRP A 208 -0.97 1.98 9.09
N VAL A 209 0.16 2.21 9.76
CA VAL A 209 1.43 2.59 9.14
C VAL A 209 2.38 1.41 9.30
N ALA A 210 2.75 0.76 8.21
CA ALA A 210 3.57 -0.44 8.24
C ALA A 210 5.02 -0.14 7.88
N HIS A 211 5.95 -0.84 8.53
CA HIS A 211 7.39 -0.74 8.26
C HIS A 211 7.79 -1.78 7.22
N GLU A 212 8.12 -1.35 6.01
CA GLU A 212 8.50 -2.21 4.89
C GLU A 212 9.97 -1.97 4.45
N PHE A 213 10.86 -1.83 5.41
CA PHE A 213 12.27 -1.65 5.12
C PHE A 213 13.04 -2.97 4.99
N ILE A 214 14.15 -2.95 4.25
CA ILE A 214 15.08 -4.08 4.11
C ILE A 214 16.18 -3.94 5.17
N PRO A 215 16.21 -4.80 6.20
CA PRO A 215 17.17 -4.68 7.29
C PRO A 215 18.60 -4.96 6.82
N THR A 216 19.54 -4.08 7.18
CA THR A 216 20.99 -4.23 6.94
C THR A 216 21.75 -4.70 8.17
N ARG A 217 21.08 -4.79 9.32
CA ARG A 217 21.60 -5.22 10.62
C ARG A 217 20.57 -6.07 11.35
N ASP A 218 20.68 -6.24 12.67
CA ASP A 218 19.69 -6.99 13.45
C ASP A 218 18.26 -6.48 13.18
N PRO A 219 17.38 -7.32 12.58
CA PRO A 219 16.04 -6.89 12.22
C PRO A 219 15.17 -6.45 13.40
N GLU A 220 15.36 -7.07 14.58
CA GLU A 220 14.58 -6.69 15.78
C GLU A 220 15.00 -5.32 16.30
N ALA A 221 16.29 -5.00 16.28
CA ALA A 221 16.79 -3.69 16.67
C ALA A 221 16.32 -2.60 15.71
N GLY A 222 16.38 -2.85 14.39
CA GLY A 222 15.86 -1.95 13.37
C GLY A 222 14.36 -1.68 13.50
N LEU A 223 13.57 -2.74 13.74
CA LEU A 223 12.13 -2.61 13.95
C LEU A 223 11.79 -1.79 15.21
N ARG A 224 12.47 -2.03 16.34
CA ARG A 224 12.27 -1.26 17.57
C ARG A 224 12.61 0.22 17.39
N GLU A 225 13.63 0.52 16.62
CA GLU A 225 13.99 1.90 16.29
C GLU A 225 12.93 2.56 15.41
N ALA A 226 12.45 1.87 14.37
CA ALA A 226 11.37 2.35 13.51
C ALA A 226 10.09 2.66 14.30
N VAL A 227 9.66 1.73 15.15
CA VAL A 227 8.50 1.92 16.04
C VAL A 227 8.67 3.15 16.91
N ARG A 228 9.82 3.31 17.58
CA ARG A 228 10.09 4.47 18.45
C ARG A 228 10.09 5.80 17.69
N LEU A 229 10.60 5.83 16.46
CA LEU A 229 10.64 7.05 15.65
C LEU A 229 9.25 7.44 15.12
N CYS A 230 8.37 6.47 14.96
CA CYS A 230 7.02 6.67 14.41
C CYS A 230 5.93 6.80 15.50
N ASP A 231 6.26 6.58 16.76
CA ASP A 231 5.35 6.76 17.90
C ASP A 231 5.36 8.26 18.33
N VAL A 232 4.32 9.02 17.95
CA VAL A 232 4.24 10.50 18.10
C VAL A 232 2.96 10.95 18.80
#